data_adbc9385606af50c3959b6acb98a047b
#
_entry.id   adbc9385606af50c3959b6acb98a047b
#
_cell.length_a   1.000
_cell.length_b   1.000
_cell.length_c   1.000
_cell.angle_alpha   90.00
_cell.angle_beta   90.00
_cell.angle_gamma   90.00
#
_symmetry.space_group_name_H-M   'P 1'
#
loop_
_entity.id
_entity.type
_entity.pdbx_description
1 polymer ?
#
loop_
_entity_poly.entity_id
_entity_poly.type
_entity_poly.pdbx_seq_one_letter_code
_entity_poly.pdbx_strand_id
1 'polypeptide(L)'
;MLSVLSTAEYVRDVLPHSFEIWGGERSFEEYARDLEVVARSPFGRRRPFTVGLREGADIASSAKLYAREIRWGEHSLRATGIGAVFAQPEYRGRGYASAMLGAVLDAERAAGADFAFLFSDLGPAFYERLGFVPLASRAISLRARSLDPSLVPWEPLAASDWTGVRRCFEALDARSDWSFRRSAHVWDFLRLKWSQTLPRYTQRVDLVTRRGRAIAAYVLCRRVADRDTLVIDDFAFADDDARESIGPLLRAAAGDLARVKAWLPPPIARGALPRGSVRPRQSGIFMGIALSRAGRTWFSAVRGESEAEPREACWNADHI
;
A
#
# COMPACT_ATOMS: atom_id res chain seq x y z
N MET A 1 11.47 11.87 24.25
CA MET A 1 11.23 12.94 23.24
C MET A 1 11.17 12.31 21.86
N LEU A 2 10.23 12.72 21.00
CA LEU A 2 10.18 12.28 19.60
C LEU A 2 11.40 12.81 18.83
N SER A 3 12.08 11.93 18.12
CA SER A 3 13.29 12.28 17.35
C SER A 3 13.24 11.64 15.96
N VAL A 4 13.88 12.28 14.98
CA VAL A 4 14.16 11.67 13.68
C VAL A 4 15.31 10.71 13.87
N LEU A 5 15.15 9.49 13.33
CA LEU A 5 16.20 8.47 13.34
C LEU A 5 16.87 8.43 11.97
N SER A 6 18.20 8.46 11.96
CA SER A 6 18.94 8.10 10.75
C SER A 6 18.76 6.62 10.44
N THR A 7 18.99 6.23 9.18
CA THR A 7 18.94 4.82 8.80
C THR A 7 19.99 4.01 9.56
N ALA A 8 21.17 4.60 9.82
CA ALA A 8 22.23 3.95 10.60
C ALA A 8 21.80 3.68 12.05
N GLU A 9 21.17 4.64 12.73
CA GLU A 9 20.61 4.43 14.08
C GLU A 9 19.53 3.35 14.08
N TYR A 10 18.61 3.38 13.10
CA TYR A 10 17.55 2.38 12.98
C TYR A 10 18.15 0.97 12.78
N VAL A 11 19.12 0.83 11.88
CA VAL A 11 19.77 -0.46 11.58
C VAL A 11 20.55 -0.99 12.78
N ARG A 12 21.20 -0.11 13.54
CA ARG A 12 21.98 -0.49 14.72
C ARG A 12 21.11 -0.84 15.93
N ASP A 13 20.07 -0.01 16.22
CA ASP A 13 19.40 -0.02 17.51
C ASP A 13 17.98 -0.63 17.45
N VAL A 14 17.31 -0.66 16.28
CA VAL A 14 15.93 -1.13 16.14
C VAL A 14 15.84 -2.40 15.31
N LEU A 15 16.56 -2.45 14.19
CA LEU A 15 16.47 -3.55 13.25
C LEU A 15 16.78 -4.92 13.87
N PRO A 16 17.78 -5.09 14.76
CA PRO A 16 18.07 -6.40 15.38
C PRO A 16 16.86 -7.02 16.09
N HIS A 17 15.98 -6.19 16.65
CA HIS A 17 14.78 -6.63 17.39
C HIS A 17 13.50 -6.70 16.53
N SER A 18 13.50 -6.06 15.35
CA SER A 18 12.34 -5.99 14.46
C SER A 18 12.50 -6.80 13.18
N PHE A 19 13.70 -7.31 12.91
CA PHE A 19 14.03 -8.01 11.68
C PHE A 19 13.18 -9.28 11.48
N GLU A 20 12.93 -10.05 12.52
CA GLU A 20 12.09 -11.26 12.45
C GLU A 20 10.66 -10.96 12.00
N ILE A 21 10.17 -9.73 12.26
CA ILE A 21 8.80 -9.33 11.89
C ILE A 21 8.73 -8.96 10.41
N TRP A 22 9.73 -8.23 9.89
CA TRP A 22 9.67 -7.61 8.56
C TRP A 22 10.75 -8.05 7.58
N GLY A 23 11.77 -8.76 8.04
CA GLY A 23 12.86 -9.25 7.19
C GLY A 23 12.39 -10.22 6.11
N GLY A 24 11.39 -11.04 6.44
CA GLY A 24 10.94 -12.12 5.56
C GLY A 24 12.06 -13.14 5.34
N GLU A 25 12.28 -13.52 4.09
CA GLU A 25 13.35 -14.46 3.71
C GLU A 25 14.68 -13.75 3.32
N ARG A 26 14.76 -12.43 3.47
CA ARG A 26 15.98 -11.65 3.22
C ARG A 26 17.00 -11.88 4.34
N SER A 27 18.29 -11.74 4.02
CA SER A 27 19.30 -11.59 5.07
C SER A 27 19.17 -10.22 5.77
N PHE A 28 19.78 -10.11 6.95
CA PHE A 28 19.81 -8.85 7.69
C PHE A 28 20.45 -7.72 6.85
N GLU A 29 21.55 -8.04 6.15
CA GLU A 29 22.29 -7.09 5.31
C GLU A 29 21.48 -6.67 4.07
N GLU A 30 20.75 -7.60 3.46
CA GLU A 30 19.85 -7.30 2.34
C GLU A 30 18.74 -6.35 2.79
N TYR A 31 18.11 -6.64 3.92
CA TYR A 31 17.04 -5.79 4.43
C TYR A 31 17.55 -4.41 4.85
N ALA A 32 18.72 -4.33 5.51
CA ALA A 32 19.36 -3.06 5.86
C ALA A 32 19.70 -2.23 4.61
N ARG A 33 20.20 -2.88 3.55
CA ARG A 33 20.47 -2.23 2.26
C ARG A 33 19.20 -1.69 1.61
N ASP A 34 18.11 -2.47 1.61
CA ASP A 34 16.81 -2.03 1.10
C ASP A 34 16.31 -0.78 1.82
N LEU A 35 16.46 -0.72 3.16
CA LEU A 35 16.11 0.46 3.95
C LEU A 35 16.93 1.68 3.55
N GLU A 36 18.24 1.53 3.33
CA GLU A 36 19.11 2.61 2.87
C GLU A 36 18.72 3.11 1.48
N VAL A 37 18.43 2.20 0.55
CA VAL A 37 18.00 2.55 -0.81
C VAL A 37 16.71 3.38 -0.76
N VAL A 38 15.73 2.96 0.03
CA VAL A 38 14.48 3.70 0.20
C VAL A 38 14.72 5.07 0.85
N ALA A 39 15.51 5.13 1.92
CA ALA A 39 15.79 6.39 2.62
C ALA A 39 16.52 7.42 1.74
N ARG A 40 17.43 6.94 0.87
CA ARG A 40 18.17 7.78 -0.09
C ARG A 40 17.39 8.11 -1.37
N SER A 41 16.24 7.48 -1.60
CA SER A 41 15.39 7.73 -2.77
C SER A 41 14.79 9.14 -2.75
N PRO A 42 14.34 9.66 -3.91
CA PRO A 42 13.59 10.92 -3.95
C PRO A 42 12.36 10.93 -3.04
N PHE A 43 11.73 9.77 -2.82
CA PHE A 43 10.62 9.62 -1.88
C PHE A 43 11.08 9.78 -0.43
N GLY A 44 12.09 9.03 0.00
CA GLY A 44 12.58 9.01 1.38
C GLY A 44 13.21 10.34 1.83
N ARG A 45 13.76 11.13 0.88
CA ARG A 45 14.36 12.45 1.18
C ARG A 45 13.34 13.58 1.37
N ARG A 46 12.07 13.38 1.01
CA ARG A 46 11.06 14.46 1.08
C ARG A 46 10.70 14.85 2.51
N ARG A 47 10.89 13.94 3.45
CA ARG A 47 10.60 14.14 4.88
C ARG A 47 11.33 13.09 5.71
N PRO A 48 11.42 13.27 7.02
CA PRO A 48 11.91 12.23 7.91
C PRO A 48 11.16 10.93 7.69
N PHE A 49 11.89 9.89 7.25
CA PHE A 49 11.30 8.61 6.91
C PHE A 49 11.11 7.70 8.14
N THR A 50 11.98 7.84 9.14
CA THR A 50 11.92 7.07 10.38
C THR A 50 11.95 8.00 11.58
N VAL A 51 11.06 7.76 12.52
CA VAL A 51 10.99 8.48 13.79
C VAL A 51 11.04 7.50 14.96
N GLY A 52 11.48 7.97 16.11
CA GLY A 52 11.48 7.18 17.33
C GLY A 52 11.21 8.00 18.57
N LEU A 53 10.69 7.37 19.60
CA LEU A 53 10.58 7.91 20.94
C LEU A 53 11.72 7.33 21.79
N ARG A 54 12.51 8.21 22.40
CA ARG A 54 13.64 7.80 23.24
C ARG A 54 13.26 7.78 24.73
N GLU A 55 13.87 6.83 25.41
CA GLU A 55 13.96 6.78 26.87
C GLU A 55 15.44 6.77 27.23
N GLY A 56 15.95 7.87 27.77
CA GLY A 56 17.40 8.06 27.93
C GLY A 56 18.12 8.00 26.59
N ALA A 57 19.09 7.10 26.47
CA ALA A 57 19.85 6.85 25.25
C ALA A 57 19.13 5.89 24.27
N ASP A 58 18.20 5.09 24.77
CA ASP A 58 17.56 4.01 24.01
C ASP A 58 16.40 4.50 23.14
N ILE A 59 16.17 3.80 22.03
CA ILE A 59 14.99 3.98 21.18
C ILE A 59 13.90 3.04 21.69
N ALA A 60 13.00 3.52 22.54
CA ALA A 60 11.94 2.69 23.13
C ALA A 60 10.87 2.27 22.11
N SER A 61 10.57 3.12 21.14
CA SER A 61 9.65 2.79 20.04
C SER A 61 10.01 3.55 18.76
N SER A 62 9.61 3.02 17.62
CA SER A 62 9.87 3.61 16.30
C SER A 62 8.70 3.41 15.33
N ALA A 63 8.64 4.27 14.31
CA ALA A 63 7.72 4.13 13.19
C ALA A 63 8.32 4.72 11.90
N LYS A 64 7.80 4.29 10.75
CA LYS A 64 8.11 4.88 9.44
C LYS A 64 6.98 5.79 9.01
N LEU A 65 7.32 6.95 8.44
CA LEU A 65 6.37 7.95 7.97
C LEU A 65 6.44 8.09 6.46
N TYR A 66 5.28 8.02 5.81
CA TYR A 66 5.14 8.04 4.36
C TYR A 66 4.36 9.28 3.93
N ALA A 67 5.01 10.21 3.23
CA ALA A 67 4.32 11.36 2.66
C ALA A 67 3.40 10.91 1.53
N ARG A 68 2.11 11.15 1.66
CA ARG A 68 1.10 10.82 0.67
C ARG A 68 0.19 12.01 0.41
N GLU A 69 -0.54 11.95 -0.64
CA GLU A 69 -1.55 12.92 -1.04
C GLU A 69 -2.83 12.16 -1.40
N ILE A 70 -3.95 12.66 -0.92
CA ILE A 70 -5.27 12.13 -1.28
C ILE A 70 -5.90 13.12 -2.25
N ARG A 71 -6.29 12.64 -3.44
CA ARG A 71 -7.17 13.34 -4.35
C ARG A 71 -8.61 13.03 -3.99
N TRP A 72 -9.46 14.05 -3.92
CA TRP A 72 -10.90 13.93 -3.68
C TRP A 72 -11.63 14.98 -4.54
N GLY A 73 -12.21 14.55 -5.66
CA GLY A 73 -12.66 15.46 -6.69
C GLY A 73 -11.53 16.42 -7.10
N GLU A 74 -11.79 17.71 -7.04
CA GLU A 74 -10.80 18.78 -7.33
C GLU A 74 -9.91 19.11 -6.11
N HIS A 75 -10.14 18.49 -4.96
CA HIS A 75 -9.38 18.76 -3.73
C HIS A 75 -8.17 17.85 -3.60
N SER A 76 -7.13 18.38 -2.98
CA SER A 76 -5.94 17.63 -2.57
C SER A 76 -5.74 17.76 -1.07
N LEU A 77 -5.58 16.64 -0.38
CA LEU A 77 -5.33 16.56 1.04
C LEU A 77 -3.94 16.01 1.31
N ARG A 78 -3.20 16.67 2.20
CA ARG A 78 -1.90 16.16 2.66
C ARG A 78 -2.12 15.03 3.65
N ALA A 79 -1.58 13.86 3.34
CA ALA A 79 -1.73 12.67 4.17
C ALA A 79 -0.39 12.10 4.61
N THR A 80 -0.37 11.57 5.82
CA THR A 80 0.79 10.85 6.37
C THR A 80 0.40 9.40 6.62
N GLY A 81 1.04 8.50 5.89
CA GLY A 81 1.00 7.08 6.20
C GLY A 81 1.95 6.75 7.36
N ILE A 82 1.52 5.88 8.25
CA ILE A 82 2.31 5.41 9.38
C ILE A 82 2.45 3.88 9.24
N GLY A 83 3.70 3.39 9.17
CA GLY A 83 3.97 1.97 9.04
C GLY A 83 5.10 1.53 9.96
N ALA A 84 5.32 0.23 10.03
CA ALA A 84 6.37 -0.40 10.83
C ALA A 84 6.44 0.14 12.27
N VAL A 85 5.28 0.28 12.92
CA VAL A 85 5.19 0.71 14.33
C VAL A 85 5.74 -0.41 15.20
N PHE A 86 6.79 -0.10 15.94
CA PHE A 86 7.52 -1.05 16.77
C PHE A 86 7.79 -0.50 18.16
N ALA A 87 7.69 -1.34 19.17
CA ALA A 87 8.21 -1.09 20.50
C ALA A 87 9.24 -2.17 20.85
N GLN A 88 10.40 -1.74 21.34
CA GLN A 88 11.43 -2.64 21.81
C GLN A 88 10.87 -3.59 22.88
N PRO A 89 11.30 -4.86 22.92
CA PRO A 89 10.73 -5.86 23.82
C PRO A 89 10.64 -5.40 25.28
N GLU A 90 11.69 -4.77 25.80
CA GLU A 90 11.80 -4.28 27.18
C GLU A 90 10.91 -3.07 27.49
N TYR A 91 10.43 -2.38 26.46
CA TYR A 91 9.54 -1.20 26.57
C TYR A 91 8.07 -1.51 26.23
N ARG A 92 7.75 -2.77 25.90
CA ARG A 92 6.36 -3.19 25.60
C ARG A 92 5.48 -3.10 26.86
N GLY A 93 4.18 -2.83 26.64
CA GLY A 93 3.21 -2.67 27.72
C GLY A 93 3.33 -1.37 28.52
N ARG A 94 4.36 -0.54 28.29
CA ARG A 94 4.64 0.68 29.04
C ARG A 94 4.15 1.96 28.35
N GLY A 95 3.39 1.85 27.26
CA GLY A 95 2.76 2.98 26.58
C GLY A 95 3.63 3.74 25.58
N TYR A 96 4.90 3.37 25.34
CA TYR A 96 5.82 4.10 24.46
C TYR A 96 5.34 4.21 23.01
N ALA A 97 4.77 3.14 22.44
CA ALA A 97 4.24 3.19 21.09
C ALA A 97 3.05 4.17 20.98
N SER A 98 2.17 4.19 21.98
CA SER A 98 1.03 5.13 22.03
C SER A 98 1.50 6.58 22.18
N ALA A 99 2.47 6.82 23.08
CA ALA A 99 3.06 8.15 23.29
C ALA A 99 3.79 8.64 22.03
N MET A 100 4.52 7.76 21.35
CA MET A 100 5.17 8.09 20.06
C MET A 100 4.14 8.47 19.00
N LEU A 101 3.10 7.66 18.82
CA LEU A 101 2.06 7.93 17.83
C LEU A 101 1.30 9.23 18.14
N GLY A 102 0.99 9.51 19.41
CA GLY A 102 0.42 10.79 19.82
C GLY A 102 1.31 11.97 19.42
N ALA A 103 2.60 11.90 19.73
CA ALA A 103 3.56 12.94 19.36
C ALA A 103 3.73 13.08 17.82
N VAL A 104 3.66 11.98 17.06
CA VAL A 104 3.64 12.01 15.59
C VAL A 104 2.41 12.74 15.08
N LEU A 105 1.21 12.40 15.59
CA LEU A 105 -0.05 13.04 15.17
C LEU A 105 -0.05 14.54 15.46
N ASP A 106 0.50 14.96 16.61
CA ASP A 106 0.61 16.38 16.96
C ASP A 106 1.59 17.11 16.05
N ALA A 107 2.74 16.51 15.77
CA ALA A 107 3.72 17.07 14.84
C ALA A 107 3.16 17.19 13.41
N GLU A 108 2.44 16.17 12.93
CA GLU A 108 1.82 16.19 11.60
C GLU A 108 0.70 17.24 11.52
N ARG A 109 -0.11 17.38 12.56
CA ARG A 109 -1.14 18.43 12.64
C ARG A 109 -0.49 19.83 12.60
N ALA A 110 0.56 20.04 13.36
CA ALA A 110 1.31 21.31 13.37
C ALA A 110 1.97 21.60 12.00
N ALA A 111 2.41 20.56 11.30
CA ALA A 111 2.95 20.66 9.94
C ALA A 111 1.88 20.84 8.86
N GLY A 112 0.58 20.88 9.23
CA GLY A 112 -0.55 21.11 8.32
C GLY A 112 -0.93 19.88 7.50
N ALA A 113 -0.69 18.67 7.99
CA ALA A 113 -1.28 17.47 7.42
C ALA A 113 -2.80 17.45 7.70
N ASP A 114 -3.56 16.99 6.71
CA ASP A 114 -5.02 16.89 6.80
C ASP A 114 -5.47 15.56 7.40
N PHE A 115 -4.66 14.51 7.20
CA PHE A 115 -5.04 13.15 7.52
C PHE A 115 -3.82 12.29 7.86
N ALA A 116 -3.96 11.40 8.84
CA ALA A 116 -3.00 10.32 9.05
C ALA A 116 -3.70 8.96 8.87
N PHE A 117 -2.98 7.99 8.30
CA PHE A 117 -3.52 6.65 8.05
C PHE A 117 -2.47 5.58 8.28
N LEU A 118 -2.94 4.36 8.44
CA LEU A 118 -2.14 3.15 8.48
C LEU A 118 -2.94 1.96 7.93
N PHE A 119 -2.22 0.87 7.68
CA PHE A 119 -2.83 -0.43 7.40
C PHE A 119 -2.46 -1.38 8.54
N SER A 120 -3.45 -1.74 9.35
CA SER A 120 -3.21 -2.59 10.52
C SER A 120 -3.21 -4.07 10.15
N ASP A 121 -2.11 -4.76 10.50
CA ASP A 121 -1.98 -6.21 10.40
C ASP A 121 -2.35 -6.94 11.70
N LEU A 122 -2.44 -6.21 12.82
CA LEU A 122 -2.72 -6.74 14.15
C LEU A 122 -4.18 -6.49 14.62
N GLY A 123 -5.04 -6.05 13.69
CA GLY A 123 -6.42 -5.64 14.01
C GLY A 123 -6.52 -4.19 14.51
N PRO A 124 -7.75 -3.66 14.69
CA PRO A 124 -7.97 -2.23 14.92
C PRO A 124 -7.77 -1.77 16.36
N ALA A 125 -7.95 -2.65 17.35
CA ALA A 125 -8.16 -2.27 18.75
C ALA A 125 -7.08 -1.37 19.38
N PHE A 126 -5.81 -1.54 19.00
CA PHE A 126 -4.72 -0.70 19.49
C PHE A 126 -4.84 0.73 18.96
N TYR A 127 -5.11 0.88 17.68
CA TYR A 127 -5.18 2.18 17.01
C TYR A 127 -6.48 2.92 17.28
N GLU A 128 -7.60 2.20 17.51
CA GLU A 128 -8.88 2.81 17.92
C GLU A 128 -8.75 3.59 19.22
N ARG A 129 -7.97 3.07 20.19
CA ARG A 129 -7.68 3.79 21.44
C ARG A 129 -6.92 5.10 21.24
N LEU A 130 -6.28 5.27 20.09
CA LEU A 130 -5.57 6.49 19.68
C LEU A 130 -6.42 7.40 18.79
N GLY A 131 -7.69 7.04 18.57
CA GLY A 131 -8.63 7.81 17.77
C GLY A 131 -8.64 7.49 16.28
N PHE A 132 -7.87 6.48 15.83
CA PHE A 132 -8.00 5.99 14.47
C PHE A 132 -9.31 5.24 14.28
N VAL A 133 -9.92 5.43 13.13
CA VAL A 133 -11.19 4.80 12.79
C VAL A 133 -10.99 3.89 11.58
N PRO A 134 -11.44 2.63 11.64
CA PRO A 134 -11.32 1.73 10.51
C PRO A 134 -12.26 2.14 9.36
N LEU A 135 -11.78 1.98 8.12
CA LEU A 135 -12.61 1.97 6.93
C LEU A 135 -12.89 0.52 6.55
N ALA A 136 -14.09 0.25 6.04
CA ALA A 136 -14.49 -1.10 5.63
C ALA A 136 -13.53 -1.68 4.58
N SER A 137 -12.56 -2.44 5.03
CA SER A 137 -11.48 -3.03 4.23
C SER A 137 -11.86 -4.45 3.83
N ARG A 138 -11.93 -4.71 2.53
CA ARG A 138 -12.39 -6.00 1.99
C ARG A 138 -11.38 -6.59 1.02
N ALA A 139 -11.41 -7.90 0.89
CA ALA A 139 -10.67 -8.66 -0.10
C ALA A 139 -11.65 -9.45 -0.97
N ILE A 140 -11.29 -9.62 -2.24
CA ILE A 140 -11.99 -10.50 -3.17
C ILE A 140 -11.14 -11.75 -3.41
N SER A 141 -11.83 -12.91 -3.48
CA SER A 141 -11.24 -14.17 -3.89
C SER A 141 -12.11 -14.81 -4.96
N LEU A 142 -11.50 -15.27 -6.03
CA LEU A 142 -12.17 -15.93 -7.14
C LEU A 142 -11.36 -17.12 -7.65
N ARG A 143 -12.01 -17.99 -8.42
CA ARG A 143 -11.33 -19.11 -9.10
C ARG A 143 -10.66 -18.57 -10.36
N ALA A 144 -9.39 -18.92 -10.62
CA ALA A 144 -8.69 -18.46 -11.82
C ALA A 144 -9.43 -18.86 -13.13
N ARG A 145 -10.11 -20.01 -13.13
CA ARG A 145 -10.95 -20.44 -14.27
C ARG A 145 -12.17 -19.56 -14.56
N SER A 146 -12.57 -18.68 -13.64
CA SER A 146 -13.65 -17.73 -13.85
C SER A 146 -13.18 -16.44 -14.55
N LEU A 147 -11.87 -16.27 -14.72
CA LEU A 147 -11.32 -15.19 -15.52
C LEU A 147 -11.59 -15.45 -17.01
N ASP A 148 -11.73 -14.39 -17.77
CA ASP A 148 -11.96 -14.46 -19.21
C ASP A 148 -10.81 -15.22 -19.89
N PRO A 149 -11.09 -16.32 -20.62
CA PRO A 149 -10.09 -17.10 -21.32
C PRO A 149 -9.70 -16.50 -22.69
N SER A 150 -10.30 -15.37 -23.09
CA SER A 150 -10.02 -14.74 -24.38
C SER A 150 -8.53 -14.40 -24.51
N LEU A 151 -8.00 -14.54 -25.70
CA LEU A 151 -6.62 -14.20 -26.00
C LEU A 151 -6.52 -12.71 -26.32
N VAL A 152 -5.69 -12.01 -25.53
CA VAL A 152 -5.26 -10.65 -25.87
C VAL A 152 -3.75 -10.66 -26.03
N PRO A 153 -3.18 -9.88 -26.94
CA PRO A 153 -1.73 -9.70 -26.99
C PRO A 153 -1.23 -9.14 -25.66
N TRP A 154 -0.26 -9.80 -25.08
CA TRP A 154 0.37 -9.31 -23.86
C TRP A 154 1.89 -9.48 -23.91
N GLU A 155 2.58 -8.67 -23.14
CA GLU A 155 4.02 -8.67 -22.99
C GLU A 155 4.37 -8.59 -21.49
N PRO A 156 5.49 -9.18 -21.04
CA PRO A 156 6.04 -8.88 -19.73
C PRO A 156 6.35 -7.40 -19.60
N LEU A 157 6.07 -6.81 -18.46
CA LEU A 157 6.38 -5.41 -18.17
C LEU A 157 7.90 -5.17 -18.23
N ALA A 158 8.35 -4.33 -19.13
CA ALA A 158 9.75 -3.92 -19.24
C ALA A 158 10.05 -2.70 -18.35
N ALA A 159 11.34 -2.50 -18.03
CA ALA A 159 11.78 -1.34 -17.24
C ALA A 159 11.45 0.02 -17.91
N SER A 160 11.36 0.05 -19.24
CA SER A 160 10.99 1.23 -20.03
C SER A 160 9.49 1.57 -19.97
N ASP A 161 8.65 0.66 -19.52
CA ASP A 161 7.19 0.77 -19.58
C ASP A 161 6.57 1.60 -18.46
N TRP A 162 7.32 1.89 -17.40
CA TRP A 162 6.78 2.55 -16.22
C TRP A 162 6.14 3.91 -16.50
N THR A 163 6.61 4.65 -17.51
CA THR A 163 5.93 5.89 -17.94
C THR A 163 4.54 5.62 -18.52
N GLY A 164 4.40 4.54 -19.29
CA GLY A 164 3.11 4.10 -19.83
C GLY A 164 2.17 3.56 -18.75
N VAL A 165 2.70 2.74 -17.84
CA VAL A 165 1.96 2.23 -16.64
C VAL A 165 1.40 3.40 -15.84
N ARG A 166 2.23 4.40 -15.55
CA ARG A 166 1.82 5.60 -14.84
C ARG A 166 0.68 6.32 -15.54
N ARG A 167 0.77 6.56 -16.85
CA ARG A 167 -0.30 7.22 -17.64
C ARG A 167 -1.59 6.42 -17.64
N CYS A 168 -1.48 5.09 -17.77
CA CYS A 168 -2.61 4.18 -17.71
C CYS A 168 -3.31 4.24 -16.35
N PHE A 169 -2.53 4.23 -15.26
CA PHE A 169 -3.05 4.40 -13.90
C PHE A 169 -3.73 5.77 -13.71
N GLU A 170 -3.09 6.86 -14.16
CA GLU A 170 -3.62 8.22 -14.05
C GLU A 170 -4.95 8.37 -14.79
N ALA A 171 -5.12 7.69 -15.94
CA ALA A 171 -6.37 7.69 -16.69
C ALA A 171 -7.52 6.99 -15.92
N LEU A 172 -7.24 5.85 -15.28
CA LEU A 172 -8.21 5.18 -14.41
C LEU A 172 -8.48 6.00 -13.14
N ASP A 173 -7.42 6.49 -12.52
CA ASP A 173 -7.46 7.24 -11.26
C ASP A 173 -8.31 8.51 -11.37
N ALA A 174 -8.19 9.23 -12.48
CA ALA A 174 -8.98 10.44 -12.74
C ALA A 174 -10.51 10.21 -12.72
N ARG A 175 -10.96 8.98 -12.89
CA ARG A 175 -12.37 8.56 -12.87
C ARG A 175 -12.84 8.12 -11.47
N SER A 176 -11.96 8.07 -10.49
CA SER A 176 -12.28 7.68 -9.10
C SER A 176 -12.77 8.87 -8.30
N ASP A 177 -13.69 8.67 -7.36
CA ASP A 177 -14.16 9.73 -6.45
C ASP A 177 -13.01 10.23 -5.55
N TRP A 178 -12.17 9.31 -5.10
CA TRP A 178 -10.96 9.60 -4.35
C TRP A 178 -9.89 8.54 -4.56
N SER A 179 -8.64 8.89 -4.29
CA SER A 179 -7.51 7.97 -4.40
C SER A 179 -6.29 8.49 -3.64
N PHE A 180 -5.35 7.58 -3.36
CA PHE A 180 -3.97 7.97 -3.06
C PHE A 180 -3.26 8.39 -4.35
N ARG A 181 -3.02 9.69 -4.51
CA ARG A 181 -2.28 10.21 -5.66
C ARG A 181 -0.88 9.61 -5.71
N ARG A 182 -0.49 9.12 -6.89
CA ARG A 182 0.84 8.57 -7.13
C ARG A 182 1.69 9.55 -7.94
N SER A 183 2.35 10.48 -7.24
CA SER A 183 3.35 11.35 -7.83
C SER A 183 4.55 10.55 -8.36
N ALA A 184 5.45 11.19 -9.13
CA ALA A 184 6.67 10.54 -9.62
C ALA A 184 7.46 9.87 -8.49
N HIS A 185 7.58 10.54 -7.32
CA HIS A 185 8.31 9.99 -6.17
C HIS A 185 7.62 8.78 -5.54
N VAL A 186 6.27 8.76 -5.51
CA VAL A 186 5.52 7.58 -5.04
C VAL A 186 5.71 6.42 -6.01
N TRP A 187 5.72 6.67 -7.33
CA TRP A 187 6.03 5.64 -8.31
C TRP A 187 7.45 5.09 -8.16
N ASP A 188 8.45 5.95 -7.92
CA ASP A 188 9.82 5.51 -7.64
C ASP A 188 9.88 4.63 -6.38
N PHE A 189 9.17 5.01 -5.31
CA PHE A 189 9.06 4.19 -4.10
C PHE A 189 8.40 2.83 -4.38
N LEU A 190 7.29 2.80 -5.12
CA LEU A 190 6.62 1.56 -5.49
C LEU A 190 7.53 0.65 -6.32
N ARG A 191 8.27 1.21 -7.28
CA ARG A 191 9.26 0.45 -8.07
C ARG A 191 10.35 -0.15 -7.20
N LEU A 192 10.89 0.60 -6.25
CA LEU A 192 11.87 0.08 -5.28
C LEU A 192 11.27 -1.05 -4.44
N LYS A 193 10.05 -0.88 -3.93
CA LYS A 193 9.33 -1.93 -3.20
C LYS A 193 9.12 -3.18 -4.07
N TRP A 194 8.80 -3.01 -5.34
CA TRP A 194 8.62 -4.12 -6.28
C TRP A 194 9.93 -4.78 -6.72
N SER A 195 11.08 -4.11 -6.62
CA SER A 195 12.39 -4.70 -6.91
C SER A 195 13.00 -5.49 -5.75
N GLN A 196 12.38 -5.46 -4.56
CA GLN A 196 12.86 -6.19 -3.39
C GLN A 196 12.74 -7.71 -3.58
N THR A 197 13.60 -8.46 -2.91
CA THR A 197 13.57 -9.93 -2.89
C THR A 197 12.22 -10.43 -2.39
N LEU A 198 11.62 -11.34 -3.16
CA LEU A 198 10.36 -12.00 -2.82
C LEU A 198 10.64 -13.31 -2.08
N PRO A 199 9.67 -13.79 -1.27
CA PRO A 199 9.73 -15.12 -0.66
C PRO A 199 9.92 -16.22 -1.69
N ARG A 200 10.60 -17.32 -1.29
CA ARG A 200 11.03 -18.43 -2.15
C ARG A 200 9.96 -18.98 -3.10
N TYR A 201 8.73 -19.08 -2.65
CA TYR A 201 7.61 -19.59 -3.46
C TYR A 201 6.77 -18.50 -4.13
N THR A 202 7.32 -17.28 -4.17
CA THR A 202 6.64 -16.12 -4.74
C THR A 202 7.39 -15.63 -5.96
N GLN A 203 6.70 -15.49 -7.09
CA GLN A 203 7.23 -14.94 -8.33
C GLN A 203 6.38 -13.76 -8.77
N ARG A 204 7.03 -12.68 -9.19
CA ARG A 204 6.35 -11.54 -9.80
C ARG A 204 5.98 -11.86 -11.25
N VAL A 205 4.75 -11.51 -11.61
CA VAL A 205 4.25 -11.63 -12.98
C VAL A 205 3.49 -10.35 -13.32
N ASP A 206 4.19 -9.44 -13.97
CA ASP A 206 3.68 -8.13 -14.36
C ASP A 206 3.51 -8.14 -15.89
N LEU A 207 2.27 -7.92 -16.36
CA LEU A 207 1.93 -7.99 -17.78
C LEU A 207 1.29 -6.69 -18.26
N VAL A 208 1.52 -6.37 -19.51
CA VAL A 208 0.92 -5.24 -20.20
C VAL A 208 0.27 -5.67 -21.51
N THR A 209 -0.77 -4.95 -21.93
CA THR A 209 -1.25 -4.97 -23.30
C THR A 209 -1.19 -3.57 -23.88
N ARG A 210 -1.06 -3.47 -25.22
CA ARG A 210 -0.82 -2.21 -25.90
C ARG A 210 -1.88 -1.95 -26.97
N ARG A 211 -2.13 -0.65 -27.18
CA ARG A 211 -2.81 -0.13 -28.37
C ARG A 211 -1.81 0.75 -29.13
N GLY A 212 -1.24 0.23 -30.19
CA GLY A 212 -0.07 0.84 -30.83
C GLY A 212 1.12 0.86 -29.90
N ARG A 213 1.67 2.06 -29.62
CA ARG A 213 2.81 2.22 -28.68
C ARG A 213 2.40 2.48 -27.23
N ALA A 214 1.11 2.76 -26.98
CA ALA A 214 0.63 3.09 -25.65
C ALA A 214 0.23 1.82 -24.89
N ILE A 215 0.50 1.79 -23.58
CA ILE A 215 -0.06 0.77 -22.69
C ILE A 215 -1.54 1.05 -22.55
N ALA A 216 -2.37 0.09 -22.96
CA ALA A 216 -3.82 0.14 -22.86
C ALA A 216 -4.30 -0.39 -21.50
N ALA A 217 -3.70 -1.50 -21.02
CA ALA A 217 -3.96 -2.04 -19.69
C ALA A 217 -2.71 -2.74 -19.15
N TYR A 218 -2.64 -2.86 -17.83
CA TYR A 218 -1.59 -3.63 -17.14
C TYR A 218 -2.14 -4.35 -15.91
N VAL A 219 -1.44 -5.40 -15.51
CA VAL A 219 -1.62 -6.09 -14.23
C VAL A 219 -0.28 -6.27 -13.54
N LEU A 220 -0.22 -6.00 -12.23
CA LEU A 220 0.94 -6.23 -11.38
C LEU A 220 0.56 -7.29 -10.36
N CYS A 221 1.19 -8.46 -10.43
CA CYS A 221 0.77 -9.64 -9.70
C CYS A 221 1.94 -10.40 -9.09
N ARG A 222 1.61 -11.26 -8.12
CA ARG A 222 2.53 -12.25 -7.55
C ARG A 222 1.90 -13.63 -7.62
N ARG A 223 2.61 -14.58 -8.20
CA ARG A 223 2.30 -16.02 -8.07
C ARG A 223 2.84 -16.51 -6.74
N VAL A 224 2.00 -17.07 -5.91
CA VAL A 224 2.35 -17.67 -4.61
C VAL A 224 2.09 -19.16 -4.73
N ALA A 225 3.13 -19.90 -5.14
CA ALA A 225 3.00 -21.29 -5.60
C ALA A 225 2.57 -22.25 -4.48
N ASP A 226 3.11 -22.10 -3.27
CA ASP A 226 2.75 -22.91 -2.09
C ASP A 226 1.29 -22.73 -1.65
N ARG A 227 0.64 -21.65 -2.08
CA ARG A 227 -0.77 -21.34 -1.80
C ARG A 227 -1.68 -21.50 -3.01
N ASP A 228 -1.15 -21.97 -4.15
CA ASP A 228 -1.88 -22.11 -5.40
C ASP A 228 -2.70 -20.85 -5.74
N THR A 229 -2.07 -19.68 -5.60
CA THR A 229 -2.78 -18.40 -5.65
C THR A 229 -2.01 -17.32 -6.43
N LEU A 230 -2.70 -16.65 -7.34
CA LEU A 230 -2.27 -15.36 -7.88
C LEU A 230 -2.76 -14.25 -6.95
N VAL A 231 -1.87 -13.39 -6.49
CA VAL A 231 -2.18 -12.18 -5.72
C VAL A 231 -2.07 -10.97 -6.64
N ILE A 232 -3.15 -10.23 -6.81
CA ILE A 232 -3.15 -8.97 -7.56
C ILE A 232 -2.71 -7.87 -6.61
N ASP A 233 -1.62 -7.18 -6.96
CA ASP A 233 -1.14 -6.00 -6.23
C ASP A 233 -1.75 -4.72 -6.79
N ASP A 234 -1.91 -4.65 -8.12
CA ASP A 234 -2.42 -3.47 -8.83
C ASP A 234 -2.84 -3.83 -10.26
N PHE A 235 -3.77 -3.10 -10.84
CA PHE A 235 -4.03 -3.07 -12.27
C PHE A 235 -4.70 -1.76 -12.68
N ALA A 236 -4.54 -1.37 -13.94
CA ALA A 236 -5.31 -0.27 -14.52
C ALA A 236 -5.54 -0.50 -16.00
N PHE A 237 -6.48 0.28 -16.53
CA PHE A 237 -6.86 0.35 -17.94
C PHE A 237 -7.14 1.79 -18.33
N ALA A 238 -6.77 2.14 -19.57
CA ALA A 238 -6.83 3.52 -20.05
C ALA A 238 -8.28 3.99 -20.32
N ASP A 239 -9.14 3.08 -20.75
CA ASP A 239 -10.54 3.33 -21.11
C ASP A 239 -11.40 2.05 -20.99
N ASP A 240 -12.68 2.15 -21.27
CA ASP A 240 -13.62 1.03 -21.09
C ASP A 240 -13.37 -0.13 -22.05
N ASP A 241 -12.85 0.13 -23.26
CA ASP A 241 -12.46 -0.94 -24.19
C ASP A 241 -11.25 -1.72 -23.65
N ALA A 242 -10.28 -0.99 -23.08
CA ALA A 242 -9.10 -1.62 -22.48
C ALA A 242 -9.41 -2.37 -21.17
N ARG A 243 -10.52 -2.04 -20.49
CA ARG A 243 -10.99 -2.75 -19.28
C ARG A 243 -11.19 -4.24 -19.55
N GLU A 244 -11.68 -4.60 -20.72
CA GLU A 244 -11.94 -6.00 -21.09
C GLU A 244 -10.67 -6.84 -21.20
N SER A 245 -9.50 -6.20 -21.33
CA SER A 245 -8.21 -6.89 -21.35
C SER A 245 -7.76 -7.37 -19.95
N ILE A 246 -8.33 -6.85 -18.87
CA ILE A 246 -7.87 -7.19 -17.49
C ILE A 246 -8.12 -8.67 -17.17
N GLY A 247 -9.30 -9.21 -17.49
CA GLY A 247 -9.60 -10.63 -17.30
C GLY A 247 -8.60 -11.56 -18.01
N PRO A 248 -8.40 -11.41 -19.32
CA PRO A 248 -7.39 -12.15 -20.09
C PRO A 248 -5.97 -12.01 -19.57
N LEU A 249 -5.52 -10.79 -19.21
CA LEU A 249 -4.19 -10.56 -18.62
C LEU A 249 -4.01 -11.30 -17.31
N LEU A 250 -5.01 -11.24 -16.42
CA LEU A 250 -5.00 -11.97 -15.15
C LEU A 250 -5.04 -13.47 -15.37
N ARG A 251 -5.76 -13.96 -16.39
CA ARG A 251 -5.78 -15.39 -16.76
C ARG A 251 -4.39 -15.85 -17.20
N ALA A 252 -3.72 -15.06 -18.05
CA ALA A 252 -2.34 -15.32 -18.48
C ALA A 252 -1.37 -15.29 -17.29
N ALA A 253 -1.50 -14.29 -16.41
CA ALA A 253 -0.71 -14.19 -15.20
C ALA A 253 -0.94 -15.35 -14.23
N ALA A 254 -2.15 -15.88 -14.11
CA ALA A 254 -2.47 -16.99 -13.23
C ALA A 254 -1.88 -18.32 -13.74
N GLY A 255 -1.87 -18.56 -15.07
CA GLY A 255 -1.45 -19.84 -15.62
C GLY A 255 -2.27 -20.99 -15.03
N ASP A 256 -1.59 -21.95 -14.36
CA ASP A 256 -2.21 -23.15 -13.78
C ASP A 256 -2.72 -22.96 -12.35
N LEU A 257 -2.49 -21.79 -11.74
CA LEU A 257 -2.95 -21.52 -10.37
C LEU A 257 -4.48 -21.55 -10.28
N ALA A 258 -5.02 -22.15 -9.22
CA ALA A 258 -6.46 -22.33 -9.06
C ALA A 258 -7.18 -21.07 -8.56
N ARG A 259 -6.49 -20.19 -7.81
CA ARG A 259 -7.12 -19.08 -7.09
C ARG A 259 -6.51 -17.75 -7.48
N VAL A 260 -7.35 -16.70 -7.40
CA VAL A 260 -6.93 -15.31 -7.49
C VAL A 260 -7.43 -14.57 -6.26
N LYS A 261 -6.56 -13.77 -5.65
CA LYS A 261 -6.89 -12.92 -4.51
C LYS A 261 -6.43 -11.51 -4.76
N ALA A 262 -7.23 -10.55 -4.29
CA ALA A 262 -6.88 -9.13 -4.29
C ALA A 262 -7.49 -8.44 -3.07
N TRP A 263 -6.98 -7.28 -2.70
CA TRP A 263 -7.82 -6.31 -2.04
C TRP A 263 -8.98 -5.96 -2.98
N LEU A 264 -10.15 -5.67 -2.42
CA LEU A 264 -11.27 -5.30 -3.27
C LEU A 264 -10.89 -4.02 -4.03
N PRO A 265 -10.83 -4.06 -5.38
CA PRO A 265 -10.38 -2.90 -6.14
C PRO A 265 -11.24 -1.67 -5.90
N PRO A 266 -10.73 -0.45 -6.16
CA PRO A 266 -11.52 0.76 -6.18
C PRO A 266 -12.82 0.59 -6.99
N PRO A 267 -13.92 1.27 -6.62
CA PRO A 267 -15.22 1.08 -7.28
C PRO A 267 -15.16 1.12 -8.80
N ILE A 268 -14.39 2.06 -9.36
CA ILE A 268 -14.21 2.22 -10.81
C ILE A 268 -13.58 1.00 -11.50
N ALA A 269 -12.79 0.23 -10.78
CA ALA A 269 -12.06 -0.92 -11.32
C ALA A 269 -12.77 -2.27 -11.08
N ARG A 270 -13.78 -2.33 -10.21
CA ARG A 270 -14.43 -3.59 -9.81
C ARG A 270 -15.05 -4.35 -10.98
N GLY A 271 -15.61 -3.62 -11.95
CA GLY A 271 -16.23 -4.20 -13.14
C GLY A 271 -15.27 -4.95 -14.09
N ALA A 272 -13.95 -4.81 -13.89
CA ALA A 272 -12.94 -5.56 -14.63
C ALA A 272 -12.71 -6.98 -14.11
N LEU A 273 -13.24 -7.32 -12.93
CA LEU A 273 -13.14 -8.65 -12.33
C LEU A 273 -14.48 -9.38 -12.38
N PRO A 274 -14.48 -10.70 -12.58
CA PRO A 274 -15.70 -11.50 -12.44
C PRO A 274 -16.18 -11.51 -10.99
N ARG A 275 -17.42 -11.94 -10.78
CA ARG A 275 -17.99 -12.10 -9.44
C ARG A 275 -17.15 -13.08 -8.61
N GLY A 276 -16.82 -12.69 -7.39
CA GLY A 276 -16.05 -13.49 -6.44
C GLY A 276 -16.58 -13.39 -5.02
N SER A 277 -15.99 -14.17 -4.12
CA SER A 277 -16.30 -14.08 -2.69
C SER A 277 -15.61 -12.86 -2.11
N VAL A 278 -16.39 -11.91 -1.62
CA VAL A 278 -15.90 -10.69 -0.95
C VAL A 278 -16.03 -10.88 0.56
N ARG A 279 -14.94 -10.64 1.30
CA ARG A 279 -14.90 -10.81 2.76
C ARG A 279 -14.13 -9.65 3.41
N PRO A 280 -14.41 -9.33 4.69
CA PRO A 280 -13.57 -8.42 5.46
C PRO A 280 -12.12 -8.91 5.47
N ARG A 281 -11.17 -8.00 5.35
CA ARG A 281 -9.74 -8.31 5.53
C ARG A 281 -9.44 -8.53 7.01
N GLN A 282 -8.55 -9.46 7.29
CA GLN A 282 -8.03 -9.72 8.64
C GLN A 282 -6.69 -9.00 8.90
N SER A 283 -6.01 -8.58 7.83
CA SER A 283 -4.77 -7.81 7.84
C SER A 283 -4.80 -6.71 6.80
N GLY A 284 -3.93 -5.72 6.92
CA GLY A 284 -3.95 -4.55 6.05
C GLY A 284 -5.25 -3.75 6.18
N ILE A 285 -5.86 -3.72 7.37
CA ILE A 285 -7.09 -2.96 7.62
C ILE A 285 -6.74 -1.47 7.54
N PHE A 286 -7.37 -0.76 6.60
CA PHE A 286 -7.19 0.67 6.49
C PHE A 286 -7.80 1.38 7.69
N MET A 287 -6.99 2.17 8.38
CA MET A 287 -7.44 2.98 9.51
C MET A 287 -6.94 4.42 9.34
N GLY A 288 -7.78 5.38 9.71
CA GLY A 288 -7.42 6.78 9.55
C GLY A 288 -7.90 7.68 10.66
N ILE A 289 -7.25 8.83 10.79
CA ILE A 289 -7.60 9.90 11.70
C ILE A 289 -7.47 11.25 10.99
N ALA A 290 -8.51 12.08 11.09
CA ALA A 290 -8.49 13.42 10.53
C ALA A 290 -7.70 14.37 11.44
N LEU A 291 -6.81 15.14 10.84
CA LEU A 291 -5.97 16.11 11.54
C LEU A 291 -6.44 17.56 11.30
N SER A 292 -7.22 17.82 10.26
CA SER A 292 -7.76 19.12 9.89
C SER A 292 -9.29 19.08 9.68
N ARG A 293 -9.90 20.23 9.44
CA ARG A 293 -11.32 20.31 9.05
C ARG A 293 -11.55 19.65 7.68
N ALA A 294 -10.67 19.90 6.72
CA ALA A 294 -10.76 19.30 5.39
C ALA A 294 -10.67 17.77 5.45
N GLY A 295 -9.70 17.25 6.25
CA GLY A 295 -9.58 15.82 6.51
C GLY A 295 -10.84 15.21 7.13
N ARG A 296 -11.49 15.89 8.08
CA ARG A 296 -12.75 15.43 8.67
C ARG A 296 -13.88 15.36 7.63
N THR A 297 -14.03 16.40 6.82
CA THR A 297 -15.08 16.46 5.80
C THR A 297 -14.91 15.32 4.79
N TRP A 298 -13.67 15.13 4.28
CA TRP A 298 -13.38 14.03 3.37
C TRP A 298 -13.65 12.66 4.00
N PHE A 299 -13.10 12.43 5.20
CA PHE A 299 -13.18 11.10 5.83
C PHE A 299 -14.62 10.71 6.19
N SER A 300 -15.44 11.67 6.61
CA SER A 300 -16.87 11.47 6.83
C SER A 300 -17.59 11.10 5.52
N ALA A 301 -17.28 11.77 4.41
CA ALA A 301 -17.86 11.46 3.10
C ALA A 301 -17.47 10.06 2.62
N VAL A 302 -16.20 9.66 2.81
CA VAL A 302 -15.67 8.35 2.36
C VAL A 302 -16.21 7.20 3.22
N ARG A 303 -16.35 7.40 4.52
CA ARG A 303 -16.92 6.37 5.41
C ARG A 303 -18.34 6.02 5.03
N GLY A 304 -19.14 7.01 4.60
CA GLY A 304 -20.54 6.83 4.22
C GLY A 304 -21.40 6.35 5.39
N GLU A 305 -22.72 6.38 5.20
CA GLU A 305 -23.67 5.86 6.18
C GLU A 305 -23.95 4.35 6.01
N SER A 306 -23.41 3.72 4.96
CA SER A 306 -23.70 2.33 4.61
C SER A 306 -22.45 1.47 4.57
N GLU A 307 -22.39 0.44 5.42
CA GLU A 307 -21.44 -0.67 5.29
C GLU A 307 -21.65 -1.51 4.01
N ALA A 308 -22.77 -1.30 3.31
CA ALA A 308 -23.17 -2.09 2.15
C ALA A 308 -22.23 -1.91 0.95
N GLU A 309 -21.64 -0.73 0.76
CA GLU A 309 -20.70 -0.47 -0.32
C GLU A 309 -19.36 0.04 0.22
N PRO A 310 -18.32 -0.81 0.25
CA PRO A 310 -16.99 -0.38 0.65
C PRO A 310 -16.47 0.70 -0.30
N ARG A 311 -16.21 1.90 0.24
CA ARG A 311 -15.66 3.03 -0.52
C ARG A 311 -14.13 3.10 -0.42
N GLU A 312 -13.49 2.06 0.09
CA GLU A 312 -12.05 1.97 0.05
C GLU A 312 -11.56 1.97 -1.41
N ALA A 313 -10.65 2.88 -1.72
CA ALA A 313 -10.04 3.02 -3.04
C ALA A 313 -8.52 2.74 -3.00
N CYS A 314 -8.10 1.82 -2.13
CA CYS A 314 -6.70 1.45 -1.96
C CYS A 314 -6.38 0.16 -2.73
N TRP A 315 -5.25 0.15 -3.42
CA TRP A 315 -4.66 -1.05 -3.98
C TRP A 315 -3.76 -1.76 -2.97
N ASN A 316 -3.53 -3.06 -3.14
CA ASN A 316 -2.54 -3.77 -2.32
C ASN A 316 -1.14 -3.14 -2.47
N ALA A 317 -0.84 -2.57 -3.64
CA ALA A 317 0.37 -1.80 -3.87
C ALA A 317 0.53 -0.59 -2.92
N ASP A 318 -0.56 0.01 -2.45
CA ASP A 318 -0.55 1.18 -1.55
C ASP A 318 -0.27 0.80 -0.08
N HIS A 319 -0.24 -0.49 0.26
CA HIS A 319 0.15 -0.99 1.59
C HIS A 319 1.59 -0.56 1.94
N ILE A 320 1.78 0.05 3.11
CA ILE A 320 3.04 0.66 3.56
C ILE A 320 3.60 -0.02 4.80
#